data_03792ba853c5da5f44a40db04f42b8a9
#
_entry.id   03792ba853c5da5f44a40db04f42b8a9
#
_cell.length_a   1.000
_cell.length_b   1.000
_cell.length_c   1.000
_cell.angle_alpha   90.00
_cell.angle_beta   90.00
_cell.angle_gamma   90.00
#
_symmetry.space_group_name_H-M   'P 1'
#
loop_
_entity.id
_entity.type
_entity.pdbx_description
1 polymer ?
#
loop_
_entity_poly.entity_id
_entity_poly.type
_entity_poly.pdbx_seq_one_letter_code
_entity_poly.pdbx_strand_id
1 'polypeptide(L)'
;MGVKIKASYLVPPAEPTWNGIHPLSELDQIAMVTHVPLLHFYSNEGYRNWPNPHNRIVGILKDSLSRILVPFYPLAGRLRKVDEGEELELECNAKGVEFIEAESSQLMSDFGDFSSYKGFEDLFPHVDYSKPVQDQPLYMVQLTWFQCGGFALGTTTSHVVADGPAASHFLQEWARLARGDPLEASPCLDRSVLQSGGKTLAKKSPNDLHHTNFFPPLPTLMGGRDNSKDQDKEIATKTLTLTKSQVVMLMMDANKEIEGDCGKRPYTRFETVGAHIWRCACKARELADEQMTAFCFSIDTRRLLNPPLPARYFGNVIVDVVAYCQVGELLSLRLSHACQKIREAKKNVTGDYVWSMIEFLQARRRFPKSCEEQGSKVSIEEGFMMSASPNIVVTSWLNLPMRGVNFGWGKEIHMGPANHCFDGDIVILPSPVGDESVAVAVGLQVTHMEKFKKFFYDDVEMFLLCRI
;
A
#
# COMPACT_ATOMS: atom_id res chain seq x y z
N MET A 1 -26.20 -12.03 7.29
CA MET A 1 -26.00 -12.49 5.89
C MET A 1 -24.49 -12.61 5.77
N GLY A 2 -23.97 -13.83 5.62
CA GLY A 2 -22.54 -14.04 5.79
C GLY A 2 -21.96 -14.83 4.62
N VAL A 3 -20.66 -14.74 4.48
CA VAL A 3 -19.86 -15.62 3.63
C VAL A 3 -19.71 -16.96 4.36
N LYS A 4 -19.88 -18.06 3.62
CA LYS A 4 -19.70 -19.43 4.13
C LYS A 4 -18.48 -20.05 3.49
N ILE A 5 -17.50 -20.41 4.29
CA ILE A 5 -16.35 -21.19 3.83
C ILE A 5 -16.83 -22.61 3.45
N LYS A 6 -16.46 -23.05 2.26
CA LYS A 6 -16.76 -24.37 1.70
C LYS A 6 -15.61 -25.34 1.87
N ALA A 7 -14.39 -24.85 1.61
CA ALA A 7 -13.16 -25.64 1.71
C ALA A 7 -11.97 -24.71 1.94
N SER A 8 -10.93 -25.23 2.57
CA SER A 8 -9.60 -24.64 2.63
C SER A 8 -8.57 -25.66 2.15
N TYR A 9 -7.63 -25.20 1.35
CA TYR A 9 -6.57 -25.99 0.76
C TYR A 9 -5.22 -25.38 1.06
N LEU A 10 -4.23 -26.19 1.32
CA LEU A 10 -2.85 -25.74 1.34
C LEU A 10 -2.23 -26.02 -0.04
N VAL A 11 -1.81 -24.96 -0.74
CA VAL A 11 -1.23 -25.04 -2.09
C VAL A 11 0.29 -24.87 -1.98
N PRO A 12 1.06 -25.97 -2.10
CA PRO A 12 2.53 -25.91 -2.12
C PRO A 12 3.02 -25.54 -3.53
N PRO A 13 4.32 -25.18 -3.68
CA PRO A 13 4.95 -25.09 -4.99
C PRO A 13 4.80 -26.38 -5.79
N ALA A 14 4.61 -26.27 -7.12
CA ALA A 14 4.42 -27.42 -8.03
C ALA A 14 5.62 -28.35 -8.13
N GLU A 15 6.81 -27.85 -7.81
CA GLU A 15 8.09 -28.55 -7.86
C GLU A 15 8.89 -28.24 -6.59
N PRO A 16 9.88 -29.09 -6.23
CA PRO A 16 10.80 -28.77 -5.13
C PRO A 16 11.49 -27.44 -5.36
N THR A 17 11.47 -26.58 -4.35
CA THR A 17 12.11 -25.27 -4.38
C THR A 17 13.31 -25.25 -3.45
N TRP A 18 14.10 -24.17 -3.54
CA TRP A 18 15.17 -23.95 -2.57
C TRP A 18 14.59 -23.93 -1.14
N ASN A 19 15.26 -24.65 -0.24
CA ASN A 19 14.89 -24.76 1.17
C ASN A 19 16.03 -24.19 2.03
N GLY A 20 15.73 -23.26 2.91
CA GLY A 20 16.72 -22.62 3.76
C GLY A 20 16.23 -21.30 4.33
N ILE A 21 17.13 -20.59 4.99
CA ILE A 21 16.86 -19.28 5.56
C ILE A 21 17.29 -18.20 4.59
N HIS A 22 16.36 -17.37 4.21
CA HIS A 22 16.61 -16.19 3.38
C HIS A 22 16.69 -14.95 4.28
N PRO A 23 17.83 -14.25 4.34
CA PRO A 23 17.93 -13.04 5.14
C PRO A 23 16.98 -11.97 4.58
N LEU A 24 16.33 -11.22 5.46
CA LEU A 24 15.58 -10.02 5.12
C LEU A 24 16.54 -8.83 5.02
N SER A 25 16.24 -7.89 4.12
CA SER A 25 16.97 -6.63 4.05
C SER A 25 16.59 -5.71 5.21
N GLU A 26 17.37 -4.66 5.47
CA GLU A 26 17.02 -3.66 6.49
C GLU A 26 15.68 -2.99 6.20
N LEU A 27 15.34 -2.80 4.90
CA LEU A 27 14.06 -2.22 4.50
C LEU A 27 12.89 -3.20 4.66
N ASP A 28 13.13 -4.51 4.57
CA ASP A 28 12.13 -5.52 4.93
C ASP A 28 11.89 -5.54 6.45
N GLN A 29 12.95 -5.37 7.26
CA GLN A 29 12.87 -5.40 8.73
C GLN A 29 12.05 -4.24 9.33
N ILE A 30 12.05 -3.07 8.66
CA ILE A 30 11.25 -1.92 9.11
C ILE A 30 9.84 -1.90 8.50
N ALA A 31 9.53 -2.82 7.58
CA ALA A 31 8.19 -2.93 7.04
C ALA A 31 7.20 -3.36 8.15
N MET A 32 5.99 -2.88 8.05
CA MET A 32 4.92 -3.24 9.01
C MET A 32 4.73 -4.77 9.04
N VAL A 33 4.74 -5.36 10.25
CA VAL A 33 4.45 -6.79 10.46
C VAL A 33 2.93 -7.00 10.35
N THR A 34 2.39 -6.72 9.19
CA THR A 34 0.97 -6.84 8.86
C THR A 34 0.80 -7.41 7.46
N HIS A 35 -0.43 -7.68 7.10
CA HIS A 35 -0.78 -8.17 5.78
C HIS A 35 -1.70 -7.18 5.09
N VAL A 36 -1.45 -6.93 3.81
CA VAL A 36 -2.23 -6.02 2.96
C VAL A 36 -3.28 -6.82 2.19
N PRO A 37 -4.58 -6.62 2.48
CA PRO A 37 -5.64 -7.28 1.75
C PRO A 37 -6.01 -6.51 0.48
N LEU A 38 -6.25 -7.25 -0.60
CA LEU A 38 -6.63 -6.74 -1.91
C LEU A 38 -7.80 -7.54 -2.45
N LEU A 39 -8.80 -6.87 -3.00
CA LEU A 39 -9.98 -7.48 -3.63
C LEU A 39 -10.04 -7.20 -5.12
N HIS A 40 -10.36 -8.25 -5.89
CA HIS A 40 -10.72 -8.15 -7.31
C HIS A 40 -12.09 -8.80 -7.51
N PHE A 41 -13.02 -8.10 -8.16
CA PHE A 41 -14.34 -8.60 -8.46
C PHE A 41 -14.47 -8.94 -9.96
N TYR A 42 -14.96 -10.12 -10.28
CA TYR A 42 -15.10 -10.61 -11.65
C TYR A 42 -16.56 -10.94 -11.95
N SER A 43 -17.10 -10.38 -13.04
CA SER A 43 -18.40 -10.81 -13.57
C SER A 43 -18.29 -12.20 -14.20
N ASN A 44 -19.44 -12.88 -14.39
CA ASN A 44 -19.48 -14.20 -15.01
C ASN A 44 -19.44 -14.18 -16.55
N GLU A 45 -19.35 -13.03 -17.18
CA GLU A 45 -19.45 -12.89 -18.65
C GLU A 45 -18.43 -13.73 -19.41
N GLY A 46 -17.18 -13.79 -18.91
CA GLY A 46 -16.09 -14.49 -19.56
C GLY A 46 -16.15 -16.01 -19.45
N TYR A 47 -16.97 -16.57 -18.55
CA TYR A 47 -16.99 -18.01 -18.25
C TYR A 47 -18.38 -18.63 -18.05
N ARG A 48 -19.46 -17.83 -18.19
CA ARG A 48 -20.83 -18.31 -17.98
C ARG A 48 -21.23 -19.53 -18.86
N ASN A 49 -20.55 -19.66 -20.01
CA ASN A 49 -20.79 -20.77 -20.94
C ASN A 49 -19.80 -21.93 -20.74
N TRP A 50 -18.93 -21.90 -19.75
CA TRP A 50 -18.02 -23.00 -19.50
C TRP A 50 -18.73 -24.18 -18.83
N PRO A 51 -18.36 -25.41 -19.13
CA PRO A 51 -18.82 -26.55 -18.36
C PRO A 51 -18.24 -26.50 -16.95
N ASN A 52 -19.09 -26.59 -15.93
CA ASN A 52 -18.71 -26.57 -14.53
C ASN A 52 -17.73 -25.39 -14.16
N PRO A 53 -18.16 -24.12 -14.40
CA PRO A 53 -17.24 -22.98 -14.31
C PRO A 53 -16.59 -22.83 -12.93
N HIS A 54 -17.30 -23.13 -11.84
CA HIS A 54 -16.78 -23.06 -10.48
C HIS A 54 -15.56 -23.98 -10.30
N ASN A 55 -15.72 -25.29 -10.55
CA ASN A 55 -14.63 -26.26 -10.39
C ASN A 55 -13.46 -25.95 -11.32
N ARG A 56 -13.75 -25.50 -12.54
CA ARG A 56 -12.73 -25.14 -13.52
C ARG A 56 -11.90 -23.94 -13.09
N ILE A 57 -12.52 -22.87 -12.59
CA ILE A 57 -11.84 -21.67 -12.10
C ILE A 57 -11.01 -21.99 -10.86
N VAL A 58 -11.56 -22.72 -9.88
CA VAL A 58 -10.82 -23.20 -8.70
C VAL A 58 -9.60 -24.01 -9.13
N GLY A 59 -9.76 -24.94 -10.09
CA GLY A 59 -8.67 -25.73 -10.63
C GLY A 59 -7.57 -24.89 -11.26
N ILE A 60 -7.94 -23.96 -12.16
CA ILE A 60 -7.00 -23.04 -12.82
C ILE A 60 -6.24 -22.20 -11.80
N LEU A 61 -6.92 -21.60 -10.83
CA LEU A 61 -6.29 -20.76 -9.81
C LEU A 61 -5.32 -21.56 -8.94
N LYS A 62 -5.69 -22.74 -8.49
CA LYS A 62 -4.83 -23.60 -7.64
C LYS A 62 -3.62 -24.13 -8.40
N ASP A 63 -3.81 -24.62 -9.62
CA ASP A 63 -2.71 -25.12 -10.46
C ASP A 63 -1.70 -23.99 -10.78
N SER A 64 -2.21 -22.86 -11.27
CA SER A 64 -1.35 -21.71 -11.59
C SER A 64 -0.68 -21.12 -10.35
N LEU A 65 -1.36 -21.11 -9.18
CA LEU A 65 -0.77 -20.69 -7.91
C LEU A 65 0.39 -21.61 -7.51
N SER A 66 0.19 -22.93 -7.59
CA SER A 66 1.23 -23.91 -7.31
C SER A 66 2.46 -23.70 -8.21
N ARG A 67 2.24 -23.43 -9.50
CA ARG A 67 3.31 -23.21 -10.49
C ARG A 67 4.03 -21.87 -10.27
N ILE A 68 3.33 -20.77 -9.96
CA ILE A 68 3.96 -19.46 -9.72
C ILE A 68 4.77 -19.46 -8.41
N LEU A 69 4.40 -20.28 -7.44
CA LEU A 69 5.16 -20.45 -6.20
C LEU A 69 6.52 -21.14 -6.41
N VAL A 70 6.83 -21.67 -7.59
CA VAL A 70 8.18 -22.20 -7.88
C VAL A 70 9.17 -21.04 -8.00
N PRO A 71 9.03 -20.05 -8.91
CA PRO A 71 9.93 -18.90 -8.97
C PRO A 71 9.75 -17.91 -7.81
N PHE A 72 8.56 -17.81 -7.21
CA PHE A 72 8.27 -16.96 -6.06
C PHE A 72 8.20 -17.76 -4.75
N TYR A 73 9.06 -18.75 -4.59
CA TYR A 73 9.04 -19.69 -3.46
C TYR A 73 9.07 -19.05 -2.06
N PRO A 74 9.62 -17.84 -1.86
CA PRO A 74 9.55 -17.20 -0.55
C PRO A 74 8.11 -17.02 -0.04
N LEU A 75 7.13 -16.79 -0.92
CA LEU A 75 5.72 -16.63 -0.53
C LEU A 75 5.09 -17.93 0.02
N ALA A 76 5.67 -19.10 -0.31
CA ALA A 76 5.27 -20.38 0.27
C ALA A 76 5.97 -20.70 1.60
N GLY A 77 6.84 -19.81 2.07
CA GLY A 77 7.57 -19.92 3.33
C GLY A 77 6.82 -19.38 4.54
N ARG A 78 7.58 -19.13 5.60
CA ARG A 78 7.10 -18.50 6.84
C ARG A 78 8.16 -17.55 7.38
N LEU A 79 7.72 -16.53 8.15
CA LEU A 79 8.65 -15.75 8.96
C LEU A 79 9.01 -16.54 10.22
N ARG A 80 10.20 -16.28 10.74
CA ARG A 80 10.61 -16.74 12.07
C ARG A 80 11.37 -15.61 12.78
N LYS A 81 11.33 -15.60 14.08
CA LYS A 81 12.19 -14.72 14.90
C LYS A 81 13.58 -15.32 15.03
N VAL A 82 14.59 -14.46 15.00
CA VAL A 82 15.98 -14.82 15.29
C VAL A 82 16.17 -14.77 16.80
N ASP A 83 16.41 -15.90 17.41
CA ASP A 83 16.59 -16.05 18.85
C ASP A 83 15.44 -15.39 19.68
N GLU A 84 15.77 -14.72 20.78
CA GLU A 84 14.80 -13.96 21.60
C GLU A 84 14.62 -12.51 21.10
N GLY A 85 15.20 -12.15 19.93
CA GLY A 85 15.14 -10.81 19.36
C GLY A 85 13.84 -10.51 18.60
N GLU A 86 13.73 -9.27 18.14
CA GLU A 86 12.63 -8.82 17.27
C GLU A 86 12.95 -9.03 15.78
N GLU A 87 14.19 -9.38 15.45
CA GLU A 87 14.65 -9.61 14.09
C GLU A 87 13.93 -10.78 13.44
N LEU A 88 13.51 -10.60 12.19
CA LEU A 88 12.80 -11.60 11.42
C LEU A 88 13.71 -12.18 10.33
N GLU A 89 13.54 -13.47 10.07
CA GLU A 89 14.10 -14.18 8.93
C GLU A 89 12.99 -14.87 8.15
N LEU A 90 13.25 -15.10 6.88
CA LEU A 90 12.33 -15.79 6.00
C LEU A 90 12.77 -17.24 5.83
N GLU A 91 12.01 -18.18 6.39
CA GLU A 91 12.21 -19.60 6.23
C GLU A 91 11.48 -20.10 4.98
N CYS A 92 12.25 -20.45 3.94
CA CYS A 92 11.74 -20.98 2.69
C CYS A 92 11.55 -22.50 2.82
N ASN A 93 10.50 -22.91 3.53
CA ASN A 93 10.19 -24.29 3.90
C ASN A 93 9.08 -24.92 3.06
N ALA A 94 8.62 -24.24 2.02
CA ALA A 94 7.56 -24.67 1.11
C ALA A 94 6.25 -25.11 1.83
N LYS A 95 5.95 -24.55 3.02
CA LYS A 95 4.69 -24.85 3.73
C LYS A 95 3.44 -24.57 2.88
N GLY A 96 3.58 -23.68 1.88
CA GLY A 96 2.50 -23.36 0.95
C GLY A 96 1.63 -22.20 1.36
N VAL A 97 0.71 -21.87 0.45
CA VAL A 97 -0.26 -20.77 0.51
C VAL A 97 -1.64 -21.33 0.85
N GLU A 98 -2.36 -20.71 1.77
CA GLU A 98 -3.73 -21.07 2.06
C GLU A 98 -4.66 -20.53 0.98
N PHE A 99 -5.44 -21.43 0.37
CA PHE A 99 -6.46 -21.12 -0.63
C PHE A 99 -7.83 -21.51 -0.07
N ILE A 100 -8.68 -20.50 0.12
CA ILE A 100 -10.03 -20.64 0.69
C ILE A 100 -11.07 -20.53 -0.42
N GLU A 101 -11.97 -21.50 -0.46
CA GLU A 101 -13.17 -21.45 -1.30
C GLU A 101 -14.38 -21.13 -0.45
N ALA A 102 -15.13 -20.08 -0.83
CA ALA A 102 -16.27 -19.59 -0.09
C ALA A 102 -17.46 -19.27 -1.01
N GLU A 103 -18.63 -19.17 -0.42
CA GLU A 103 -19.87 -18.76 -1.07
C GLU A 103 -20.53 -17.64 -0.27
N SER A 104 -21.04 -16.62 -0.97
CA SER A 104 -21.87 -15.57 -0.39
C SER A 104 -23.32 -15.72 -0.84
N SER A 105 -24.25 -15.47 0.07
CA SER A 105 -25.68 -15.35 -0.26
C SER A 105 -26.06 -14.03 -0.92
N GLN A 106 -25.09 -13.12 -1.11
CA GLN A 106 -25.28 -11.81 -1.73
C GLN A 106 -25.15 -11.90 -3.26
N LEU A 107 -25.72 -10.89 -3.91
CA LEU A 107 -25.43 -10.59 -5.32
C LEU A 107 -24.28 -9.59 -5.38
N MET A 108 -23.49 -9.59 -6.45
CA MET A 108 -22.45 -8.60 -6.65
C MET A 108 -23.02 -7.18 -6.76
N SER A 109 -24.25 -7.02 -7.25
CA SER A 109 -24.98 -5.75 -7.29
C SER A 109 -25.27 -5.16 -5.90
N ASP A 110 -25.24 -5.96 -4.84
CA ASP A 110 -25.48 -5.50 -3.47
C ASP A 110 -24.35 -4.59 -2.97
N PHE A 111 -23.16 -4.64 -3.61
CA PHE A 111 -22.05 -3.74 -3.35
C PHE A 111 -22.15 -2.40 -4.11
N GLY A 112 -23.24 -2.19 -4.89
CA GLY A 112 -23.51 -0.95 -5.62
C GLY A 112 -22.40 -0.59 -6.59
N ASP A 113 -21.85 0.60 -6.44
CA ASP A 113 -20.71 1.12 -7.22
C ASP A 113 -19.33 0.81 -6.58
N PHE A 114 -19.30 -0.05 -5.57
CA PHE A 114 -18.11 -0.38 -4.77
C PHE A 114 -17.49 0.80 -4.02
N SER A 115 -18.21 1.90 -3.86
CA SER A 115 -17.73 3.06 -3.08
C SER A 115 -17.81 2.84 -1.57
N SER A 116 -18.60 1.88 -1.11
CA SER A 116 -18.75 1.46 0.29
C SER A 116 -18.03 0.14 0.54
N TYR A 117 -17.34 0.05 1.65
CA TYR A 117 -16.59 -1.15 2.06
C TYR A 117 -17.42 -2.12 2.91
N LYS A 118 -18.68 -1.79 3.14
CA LYS A 118 -19.57 -2.65 3.92
C LYS A 118 -19.73 -4.01 3.25
N GLY A 119 -19.39 -5.06 3.95
CA GLY A 119 -19.43 -6.44 3.46
C GLY A 119 -18.16 -6.89 2.73
N PHE A 120 -17.13 -6.06 2.63
CA PHE A 120 -15.84 -6.48 2.09
C PHE A 120 -15.03 -7.30 3.10
N GLU A 121 -15.30 -7.13 4.38
CA GLU A 121 -14.60 -7.77 5.49
C GLU A 121 -14.59 -9.30 5.41
N ASP A 122 -15.62 -9.89 4.85
CA ASP A 122 -15.76 -11.35 4.72
C ASP A 122 -15.19 -11.90 3.38
N LEU A 123 -14.72 -11.04 2.44
CA LEU A 123 -14.33 -11.42 1.09
C LEU A 123 -12.84 -11.70 0.89
N PHE A 124 -12.04 -11.52 1.92
CA PHE A 124 -10.60 -11.79 1.88
C PHE A 124 -10.16 -12.64 3.09
N PRO A 125 -9.06 -13.38 2.98
CA PRO A 125 -8.61 -14.22 4.08
C PRO A 125 -8.01 -13.39 5.21
N HIS A 126 -8.40 -13.68 6.44
CA HIS A 126 -7.88 -13.05 7.64
C HIS A 126 -6.72 -13.84 8.24
N VAL A 127 -5.67 -13.12 8.62
CA VAL A 127 -4.55 -13.69 9.35
C VAL A 127 -4.84 -13.70 10.84
N ASP A 128 -4.64 -14.83 11.47
CA ASP A 128 -4.74 -14.96 12.92
C ASP A 128 -3.43 -14.51 13.59
N TYR A 129 -3.36 -13.24 13.96
CA TYR A 129 -2.19 -12.64 14.63
C TYR A 129 -2.01 -13.10 16.09
N SER A 130 -2.95 -13.87 16.64
CA SER A 130 -2.75 -14.51 17.95
C SER A 130 -1.76 -15.69 17.87
N LYS A 131 -1.56 -16.23 16.66
CA LYS A 131 -0.58 -17.31 16.40
C LYS A 131 0.83 -16.75 16.33
N PRO A 132 1.83 -17.57 16.69
CA PRO A 132 3.22 -17.23 16.47
C PRO A 132 3.51 -16.90 14.98
N VAL A 133 4.45 -15.97 14.72
CA VAL A 133 4.76 -15.48 13.38
C VAL A 133 5.13 -16.61 12.40
N GLN A 134 5.76 -17.68 12.88
CA GLN A 134 6.12 -18.86 12.09
C GLN A 134 4.94 -19.74 11.65
N ASP A 135 3.74 -19.47 12.17
CA ASP A 135 2.51 -20.15 11.78
C ASP A 135 1.60 -19.28 10.92
N GLN A 136 1.95 -17.99 10.74
CA GLN A 136 1.22 -17.06 9.90
C GLN A 136 1.64 -17.24 8.43
N PRO A 137 0.70 -17.50 7.49
CA PRO A 137 1.02 -17.56 6.06
C PRO A 137 1.48 -16.21 5.54
N LEU A 138 2.43 -16.20 4.59
CA LEU A 138 2.92 -14.97 3.96
C LEU A 138 2.02 -14.47 2.83
N TYR A 139 1.27 -15.38 2.23
CA TYR A 139 0.29 -15.10 1.20
C TYR A 139 -0.93 -16.00 1.40
N MET A 140 -2.11 -15.46 1.21
CA MET A 140 -3.36 -16.19 1.31
C MET A 140 -4.30 -15.76 0.20
N VAL A 141 -5.19 -16.65 -0.22
CA VAL A 141 -6.17 -16.42 -1.29
C VAL A 141 -7.55 -16.87 -0.82
N GLN A 142 -8.58 -16.08 -1.10
CA GLN A 142 -9.96 -16.47 -0.91
C GLN A 142 -10.76 -16.21 -2.18
N LEU A 143 -11.40 -17.23 -2.70
CA LEU A 143 -12.33 -17.15 -3.82
C LEU A 143 -13.75 -17.25 -3.28
N THR A 144 -14.51 -16.15 -3.35
CA THR A 144 -15.89 -16.09 -2.84
C THR A 144 -16.88 -15.97 -3.99
N TRP A 145 -17.71 -16.99 -4.20
CA TRP A 145 -18.76 -17.03 -5.21
C TRP A 145 -20.00 -16.27 -4.76
N PHE A 146 -20.58 -15.46 -5.65
CA PHE A 146 -21.84 -14.78 -5.46
C PHE A 146 -23.00 -15.52 -6.15
N GLN A 147 -24.24 -15.29 -5.70
CA GLN A 147 -25.41 -15.91 -6.31
C GLN A 147 -25.59 -15.57 -7.80
N CYS A 148 -25.12 -14.42 -8.27
CA CYS A 148 -25.16 -14.04 -9.68
C CYS A 148 -24.16 -14.84 -10.56
N GLY A 149 -23.36 -15.73 -9.97
CA GLY A 149 -22.33 -16.49 -10.65
C GLY A 149 -21.02 -15.74 -10.90
N GLY A 150 -20.92 -14.47 -10.50
CA GLY A 150 -19.64 -13.76 -10.40
C GLY A 150 -18.92 -14.12 -9.11
N PHE A 151 -17.67 -13.65 -8.93
CA PHE A 151 -16.90 -13.93 -7.72
C PHE A 151 -15.98 -12.76 -7.32
N ALA A 152 -15.59 -12.75 -6.04
CA ALA A 152 -14.48 -11.96 -5.54
C ALA A 152 -13.25 -12.85 -5.33
N LEU A 153 -12.09 -12.37 -5.76
CA LEU A 153 -10.78 -12.93 -5.45
C LEU A 153 -10.11 -12.00 -4.44
N GLY A 154 -10.12 -12.40 -3.19
CA GLY A 154 -9.42 -11.74 -2.10
C GLY A 154 -8.02 -12.32 -1.94
N THR A 155 -7.02 -11.48 -1.86
CA THR A 155 -5.64 -11.88 -1.55
C THR A 155 -5.13 -11.09 -0.37
N THR A 156 -4.27 -11.71 0.44
CA THR A 156 -3.67 -11.08 1.61
C THR A 156 -2.18 -11.37 1.60
N THR A 157 -1.35 -10.32 1.57
CA THR A 157 0.11 -10.44 1.39
C THR A 157 0.83 -9.84 2.59
N SER A 158 1.77 -10.58 3.19
CA SER A 158 2.64 -10.07 4.26
C SER A 158 3.51 -8.92 3.73
N HIS A 159 3.40 -7.74 4.36
CA HIS A 159 4.16 -6.56 3.94
C HIS A 159 5.66 -6.72 4.18
N VAL A 160 6.08 -7.54 5.15
CA VAL A 160 7.49 -7.83 5.43
C VAL A 160 8.22 -8.44 4.24
N VAL A 161 7.52 -9.18 3.37
CA VAL A 161 8.17 -9.92 2.26
C VAL A 161 8.01 -9.24 0.91
N ALA A 162 7.04 -8.35 0.75
CA ALA A 162 6.75 -7.71 -0.53
C ALA A 162 6.09 -6.34 -0.35
N ASP A 163 6.63 -5.32 -1.01
CA ASP A 163 5.98 -4.04 -1.21
C ASP A 163 5.01 -4.05 -2.41
N GLY A 164 4.36 -2.93 -2.69
CA GLY A 164 3.39 -2.81 -3.78
C GLY A 164 3.92 -3.24 -5.16
N PRO A 165 5.10 -2.76 -5.61
CA PRO A 165 5.75 -3.22 -6.84
C PRO A 165 6.01 -4.74 -6.87
N ALA A 166 6.52 -5.32 -5.79
CA ALA A 166 6.78 -6.76 -5.70
C ALA A 166 5.48 -7.58 -5.72
N ALA A 167 4.47 -7.20 -4.92
CA ALA A 167 3.18 -7.86 -4.88
C ALA A 167 2.45 -7.79 -6.23
N SER A 168 2.50 -6.63 -6.92
CA SER A 168 1.90 -6.48 -8.23
C SER A 168 2.61 -7.33 -9.30
N HIS A 169 3.92 -7.47 -9.24
CA HIS A 169 4.68 -8.37 -10.12
C HIS A 169 4.21 -9.82 -9.94
N PHE A 170 4.14 -10.31 -8.69
CA PHE A 170 3.64 -11.65 -8.41
C PHE A 170 2.23 -11.87 -8.98
N LEU A 171 1.30 -10.94 -8.74
CA LEU A 171 -0.09 -11.05 -9.17
C LEU A 171 -0.21 -11.11 -10.70
N GLN A 172 0.54 -10.29 -11.43
CA GLN A 172 0.56 -10.27 -12.89
C GLN A 172 1.11 -11.57 -13.47
N GLU A 173 2.20 -12.09 -12.92
CA GLU A 173 2.81 -13.33 -13.38
C GLU A 173 1.93 -14.54 -13.02
N TRP A 174 1.24 -14.54 -11.88
CA TRP A 174 0.24 -15.55 -11.53
C TRP A 174 -0.91 -15.57 -12.55
N ALA A 175 -1.44 -14.40 -12.91
CA ALA A 175 -2.50 -14.29 -13.90
C ALA A 175 -2.03 -14.75 -15.29
N ARG A 176 -0.77 -14.52 -15.68
CA ARG A 176 -0.18 -15.05 -16.92
C ARG A 176 -0.18 -16.58 -16.93
N LEU A 177 0.35 -17.21 -15.89
CA LEU A 177 0.35 -18.67 -15.78
C LEU A 177 -1.06 -19.26 -15.79
N ALA A 178 -2.03 -18.60 -15.18
CA ALA A 178 -3.43 -19.05 -15.20
C ALA A 178 -4.04 -19.05 -16.61
N ARG A 179 -3.62 -18.15 -17.49
CA ARG A 179 -4.01 -18.12 -18.92
C ARG A 179 -3.24 -19.14 -19.76
N GLY A 180 -2.21 -19.78 -19.21
CA GLY A 180 -1.31 -20.66 -19.97
C GLY A 180 -0.17 -19.91 -20.65
N ASP A 181 0.01 -18.61 -20.41
CA ASP A 181 1.14 -17.83 -20.91
C ASP A 181 2.41 -18.19 -20.11
N PRO A 182 3.60 -18.13 -20.72
CA PRO A 182 4.85 -18.25 -19.98
C PRO A 182 5.08 -17.03 -19.08
N LEU A 183 5.94 -17.18 -18.06
CA LEU A 183 6.42 -16.04 -17.28
C LEU A 183 7.09 -15.01 -18.21
N GLU A 184 6.80 -13.74 -17.98
CA GLU A 184 7.51 -12.65 -18.66
C GLU A 184 8.87 -12.44 -18.02
N ALA A 185 8.93 -12.43 -16.68
CA ALA A 185 10.18 -12.27 -15.96
C ALA A 185 10.14 -12.94 -14.58
N SER A 186 11.20 -13.67 -14.26
CA SER A 186 11.41 -14.21 -12.93
C SER A 186 11.75 -13.12 -11.92
N PRO A 187 11.36 -13.27 -10.64
CA PRO A 187 11.74 -12.33 -9.60
C PRO A 187 13.25 -12.39 -9.31
N CYS A 188 13.85 -11.26 -8.97
CA CYS A 188 15.15 -11.19 -8.34
C CYS A 188 14.96 -11.29 -6.83
N LEU A 189 15.32 -12.43 -6.24
CA LEU A 189 15.14 -12.72 -4.82
C LEU A 189 16.38 -12.37 -3.98
N ASP A 190 17.49 -12.01 -4.62
CA ASP A 190 18.76 -11.72 -3.95
C ASP A 190 18.69 -10.40 -3.18
N ARG A 191 18.52 -10.48 -1.88
CA ARG A 191 18.50 -9.31 -0.96
C ARG A 191 19.90 -8.79 -0.63
N SER A 192 20.97 -9.53 -0.98
CA SER A 192 22.35 -9.09 -0.74
C SER A 192 22.73 -7.86 -1.58
N VAL A 193 21.98 -7.58 -2.66
CA VAL A 193 22.16 -6.37 -3.47
C VAL A 193 21.94 -5.08 -2.67
N LEU A 194 21.16 -5.12 -1.59
CA LEU A 194 20.98 -4.02 -0.65
C LEU A 194 22.05 -3.98 0.45
N GLN A 195 22.84 -5.05 0.62
CA GLN A 195 23.92 -5.09 1.59
C GLN A 195 25.26 -4.58 1.02
N SER A 196 25.44 -4.69 -0.30
CA SER A 196 26.73 -4.48 -0.97
C SER A 196 26.99 -3.05 -1.44
N GLY A 197 25.96 -2.21 -1.53
CA GLY A 197 26.07 -0.88 -2.15
C GLY A 197 26.73 0.20 -1.30
N GLY A 198 26.82 0.00 0.01
CA GLY A 198 27.40 0.97 0.95
C GLY A 198 28.92 1.09 0.96
N LYS A 199 29.64 0.30 0.15
CA LYS A 199 31.12 0.31 0.17
C LYS A 199 31.77 1.64 -0.26
N THR A 200 31.01 2.54 -0.87
CA THR A 200 31.52 3.82 -1.37
C THR A 200 31.34 4.99 -0.40
N LEU A 201 30.45 4.86 0.60
CA LEU A 201 30.14 5.93 1.55
C LEU A 201 30.85 5.79 2.92
N ALA A 202 31.79 4.86 3.05
CA ALA A 202 32.52 4.48 4.28
C ALA A 202 33.35 5.60 4.96
N LYS A 203 32.91 6.88 4.94
CA LYS A 203 33.59 8.01 5.60
C LYS A 203 32.72 8.85 6.52
N LYS A 204 31.44 8.55 6.70
CA LYS A 204 30.64 9.21 7.73
C LYS A 204 30.68 8.38 9.02
N SER A 205 31.07 9.01 10.12
CA SER A 205 30.97 8.37 11.43
C SER A 205 29.51 7.97 11.69
N PRO A 206 29.23 6.80 12.30
CA PRO A 206 27.89 6.44 12.76
C PRO A 206 27.25 7.53 13.65
N ASN A 207 28.06 8.36 14.32
CA ASN A 207 27.62 9.47 15.15
C ASN A 207 27.06 10.67 14.33
N ASP A 208 27.31 10.73 13.02
CA ASP A 208 26.79 11.78 12.13
C ASP A 208 25.37 11.44 11.59
N LEU A 209 24.87 10.22 11.86
CA LEU A 209 23.57 9.74 11.41
C LEU A 209 22.58 9.80 12.59
N HIS A 210 21.72 10.81 12.60
CA HIS A 210 20.67 10.95 13.59
C HIS A 210 19.38 10.25 13.15
N HIS A 211 18.71 9.56 14.06
CA HIS A 211 17.43 8.90 13.83
C HIS A 211 16.39 9.84 13.20
N THR A 212 16.32 11.08 13.66
CA THR A 212 15.38 12.11 13.16
C THR A 212 15.60 12.50 11.69
N ASN A 213 16.74 12.13 11.08
CA ASN A 213 16.98 12.37 9.66
C ASN A 213 16.15 11.40 8.78
N PHE A 214 15.87 10.21 9.30
CA PHE A 214 15.16 9.15 8.58
C PHE A 214 13.74 8.94 9.10
N PHE A 215 13.54 9.17 10.39
CA PHE A 215 12.27 9.03 11.11
C PHE A 215 11.97 10.34 11.84
N PRO A 216 11.54 11.39 11.12
CA PRO A 216 11.29 12.67 11.76
C PRO A 216 10.06 12.60 12.67
N PRO A 217 10.05 13.33 13.80
CA PRO A 217 8.90 13.35 14.69
C PRO A 217 7.66 13.90 13.99
N LEU A 218 6.52 13.25 14.20
CA LEU A 218 5.26 13.65 13.60
C LEU A 218 4.51 14.66 14.48
N PRO A 219 3.78 15.62 13.87
CA PRO A 219 2.90 16.52 14.60
C PRO A 219 1.87 15.76 15.45
N THR A 220 1.63 16.26 16.65
CA THR A 220 0.57 15.82 17.54
C THR A 220 -0.49 16.92 17.68
N LEU A 221 -1.70 16.55 18.08
CA LEU A 221 -2.78 17.52 18.29
C LEU A 221 -2.42 18.52 19.38
N MET A 222 -2.64 19.81 19.11
CA MET A 222 -2.49 20.88 20.09
C MET A 222 -3.51 20.77 21.21
N GLY A 223 -3.14 21.17 22.44
CA GLY A 223 -4.02 21.17 23.59
C GLY A 223 -4.06 19.86 24.37
N GLY A 224 -3.10 18.95 24.17
CA GLY A 224 -2.96 17.73 24.96
C GLY A 224 -4.14 16.76 24.85
N ARG A 225 -4.88 16.81 23.75
CA ARG A 225 -5.86 15.76 23.44
C ARG A 225 -5.11 14.45 23.24
N ASP A 226 -5.42 13.52 24.11
CA ASP A 226 -4.84 12.18 24.08
C ASP A 226 -5.31 11.47 22.80
N ASN A 227 -4.41 11.33 21.83
CA ASN A 227 -4.70 10.62 20.58
C ASN A 227 -5.09 9.15 20.84
N SER A 228 -4.74 8.57 21.99
CA SER A 228 -5.12 7.21 22.36
C SER A 228 -6.63 7.05 22.48
N LYS A 229 -7.36 8.11 22.89
CA LYS A 229 -8.83 8.09 22.94
C LYS A 229 -9.49 8.26 21.56
N ASP A 230 -8.75 8.72 20.56
CA ASP A 230 -9.22 8.81 19.19
C ASP A 230 -9.07 7.47 18.43
N GLN A 231 -8.26 6.54 18.92
CA GLN A 231 -8.10 5.19 18.34
C GLN A 231 -9.36 4.33 18.49
N ASP A 232 -10.17 4.57 19.52
CA ASP A 232 -11.42 3.83 19.77
C ASP A 232 -12.62 4.34 18.96
N LYS A 233 -12.43 5.39 18.13
CA LYS A 233 -13.52 5.93 17.33
C LYS A 233 -13.74 5.11 16.06
N GLU A 234 -14.99 4.89 15.73
CA GLU A 234 -15.41 4.15 14.53
C GLU A 234 -14.86 4.80 13.27
N ILE A 235 -14.19 4.01 12.43
CA ILE A 235 -13.64 4.42 11.14
C ILE A 235 -14.63 4.07 10.04
N ALA A 236 -14.98 5.07 9.24
CA ALA A 236 -15.69 4.87 7.99
C ALA A 236 -14.69 4.77 6.84
N THR A 237 -14.89 3.82 5.94
CA THR A 237 -14.13 3.72 4.69
C THR A 237 -15.03 3.99 3.50
N LYS A 238 -14.58 4.89 2.61
CA LYS A 238 -15.28 5.21 1.36
C LYS A 238 -14.29 5.40 0.21
N THR A 239 -14.71 5.00 -0.99
CA THR A 239 -14.02 5.37 -2.23
C THR A 239 -14.72 6.59 -2.85
N LEU A 240 -13.98 7.67 -3.08
CA LEU A 240 -14.42 8.87 -3.77
C LEU A 240 -13.72 8.94 -5.13
N THR A 241 -14.41 9.44 -6.15
CA THR A 241 -13.85 9.49 -7.51
C THR A 241 -13.78 10.92 -8.00
N LEU A 242 -12.60 11.33 -8.46
CA LEU A 242 -12.41 12.53 -9.28
C LEU A 242 -12.44 12.11 -10.75
N THR A 243 -13.33 12.72 -11.51
CA THR A 243 -13.37 12.54 -12.97
C THR A 243 -12.10 13.08 -13.62
N LYS A 244 -11.79 12.65 -14.84
CA LYS A 244 -10.67 13.19 -15.62
C LYS A 244 -10.69 14.72 -15.67
N SER A 245 -11.87 15.33 -15.92
CA SER A 245 -12.01 16.78 -15.98
C SER A 245 -11.69 17.45 -14.64
N GLN A 246 -12.15 16.89 -13.54
CA GLN A 246 -11.83 17.38 -12.19
C GLN A 246 -10.33 17.28 -11.87
N VAL A 247 -9.68 16.17 -12.22
CA VAL A 247 -8.22 16.02 -12.05
C VAL A 247 -7.47 17.05 -12.89
N VAL A 248 -7.88 17.26 -14.15
CA VAL A 248 -7.27 18.26 -15.03
C VAL A 248 -7.43 19.66 -14.44
N MET A 249 -8.60 20.02 -13.92
CA MET A 249 -8.83 21.32 -13.28
C MET A 249 -7.94 21.56 -12.06
N LEU A 250 -7.83 20.58 -11.17
CA LEU A 250 -6.90 20.65 -10.03
C LEU A 250 -5.46 20.88 -10.51
N MET A 251 -5.03 20.13 -11.54
CA MET A 251 -3.69 20.27 -12.10
C MET A 251 -3.46 21.65 -12.75
N MET A 252 -4.47 22.20 -13.42
CA MET A 252 -4.39 23.56 -14.01
C MET A 252 -4.29 24.62 -12.92
N ASP A 253 -5.09 24.52 -11.85
CA ASP A 253 -5.01 25.48 -10.73
C ASP A 253 -3.65 25.40 -10.03
N ALA A 254 -3.17 24.19 -9.71
CA ALA A 254 -1.88 24.02 -9.07
C ALA A 254 -0.70 24.55 -9.93
N ASN A 255 -0.80 24.48 -11.26
CA ASN A 255 0.28 24.85 -12.17
C ASN A 255 0.15 26.28 -12.74
N LYS A 256 -0.90 27.03 -12.41
CA LYS A 256 -1.18 28.37 -12.95
C LYS A 256 -0.01 29.35 -12.82
N GLU A 257 0.74 29.27 -11.71
CA GLU A 257 1.89 30.14 -11.46
C GLU A 257 3.19 29.67 -12.12
N ILE A 258 3.18 28.44 -12.66
CA ILE A 258 4.34 27.84 -13.35
C ILE A 258 4.21 28.00 -14.87
N GLU A 259 3.02 28.30 -15.39
CA GLU A 259 2.79 28.55 -16.80
C GLU A 259 3.64 29.74 -17.27
N GLY A 260 4.57 29.46 -18.20
CA GLY A 260 5.51 30.44 -18.74
C GLY A 260 6.89 30.46 -18.10
N ASP A 261 7.11 29.75 -16.98
CA ASP A 261 8.44 29.58 -16.39
C ASP A 261 9.12 28.31 -16.93
N CYS A 262 9.93 28.45 -17.99
CA CYS A 262 10.63 27.36 -18.65
C CYS A 262 11.59 26.57 -17.73
N GLY A 263 11.87 27.08 -16.52
CA GLY A 263 12.75 26.42 -15.53
C GLY A 263 12.03 25.53 -14.54
N LYS A 264 10.70 25.63 -14.42
CA LYS A 264 9.93 24.89 -13.43
C LYS A 264 9.16 23.72 -14.04
N ARG A 265 9.33 22.53 -13.47
CA ARG A 265 8.56 21.35 -13.85
C ARG A 265 7.15 21.44 -13.29
N PRO A 266 6.08 21.21 -14.09
CA PRO A 266 4.71 21.15 -13.61
C PRO A 266 4.52 20.14 -12.48
N TYR A 267 3.56 20.42 -11.59
CA TYR A 267 3.15 19.46 -10.55
C TYR A 267 2.49 18.24 -11.18
N THR A 268 2.83 17.08 -10.65
CA THR A 268 2.31 15.80 -11.10
C THR A 268 0.89 15.57 -10.58
N ARG A 269 0.19 14.60 -11.17
CA ARG A 269 -1.13 14.15 -10.70
C ARG A 269 -1.11 13.78 -9.21
N PHE A 270 -0.08 13.02 -8.78
CA PHE A 270 0.07 12.64 -7.37
C PHE A 270 0.23 13.85 -6.46
N GLU A 271 1.15 14.79 -6.78
CA GLU A 271 1.38 16.00 -5.98
C GLU A 271 0.09 16.83 -5.86
N THR A 272 -0.67 16.95 -6.95
CA THR A 272 -1.88 17.77 -6.99
C THR A 272 -3.05 17.13 -6.26
N VAL A 273 -3.33 15.85 -6.55
CA VAL A 273 -4.43 15.11 -5.87
C VAL A 273 -4.10 14.92 -4.40
N GLY A 274 -2.85 14.60 -4.05
CA GLY A 274 -2.40 14.49 -2.66
C GLY A 274 -2.55 15.81 -1.89
N ALA A 275 -2.16 16.93 -2.49
CA ALA A 275 -2.34 18.26 -1.90
C ALA A 275 -3.81 18.60 -1.65
N HIS A 276 -4.69 18.27 -2.60
CA HIS A 276 -6.13 18.43 -2.45
C HIS A 276 -6.69 17.60 -1.28
N ILE A 277 -6.33 16.30 -1.23
CA ILE A 277 -6.72 15.38 -0.16
C ILE A 277 -6.26 15.92 1.21
N TRP A 278 -5.02 16.40 1.33
CA TRP A 278 -4.46 16.92 2.57
C TRP A 278 -5.27 18.13 3.08
N ARG A 279 -5.58 19.09 2.20
CA ARG A 279 -6.42 20.24 2.54
C ARG A 279 -7.82 19.80 2.98
N CYS A 280 -8.45 18.87 2.27
CA CYS A 280 -9.78 18.35 2.62
C CYS A 280 -9.79 17.65 3.99
N ALA A 281 -8.74 16.89 4.33
CA ALA A 281 -8.62 16.25 5.63
C ALA A 281 -8.51 17.26 6.77
N CYS A 282 -7.67 18.30 6.62
CA CYS A 282 -7.56 19.36 7.62
C CYS A 282 -8.87 20.12 7.83
N LYS A 283 -9.57 20.47 6.73
CA LYS A 283 -10.90 21.10 6.79
C LYS A 283 -11.93 20.21 7.48
N ALA A 284 -11.98 18.93 7.13
CA ALA A 284 -12.95 17.97 7.66
C ALA A 284 -12.77 17.72 9.17
N ARG A 285 -11.52 17.74 9.61
CA ARG A 285 -11.14 17.58 11.01
C ARG A 285 -11.21 18.89 11.81
N GLU A 286 -11.52 20.01 11.15
CA GLU A 286 -11.64 21.36 11.76
C GLU A 286 -10.40 21.71 12.60
N LEU A 287 -9.22 21.44 12.04
CA LEU A 287 -7.95 21.71 12.72
C LEU A 287 -7.71 23.22 12.82
N ALA A 288 -7.15 23.67 13.96
CA ALA A 288 -6.81 25.07 14.19
C ALA A 288 -5.69 25.54 13.24
N ASP A 289 -5.69 26.83 12.90
CA ASP A 289 -4.72 27.42 11.96
C ASP A 289 -3.25 27.23 12.42
N GLU A 290 -3.02 27.26 13.72
CA GLU A 290 -1.68 27.09 14.33
C GLU A 290 -1.23 25.63 14.41
N GLN A 291 -2.15 24.68 14.15
CA GLN A 291 -1.83 23.25 14.20
C GLN A 291 -0.86 22.88 13.09
N MET A 292 0.22 22.19 13.46
CA MET A 292 1.07 21.50 12.46
C MET A 292 0.42 20.22 12.01
N THR A 293 0.50 19.92 10.72
CA THR A 293 0.01 18.67 10.11
C THR A 293 1.08 18.07 9.19
N ALA A 294 1.02 16.77 9.00
CA ALA A 294 1.92 16.05 8.10
C ALA A 294 1.15 15.28 7.02
N PHE A 295 1.74 15.28 5.82
CA PHE A 295 1.38 14.43 4.70
C PHE A 295 2.47 13.39 4.54
N CYS A 296 2.18 12.14 4.93
CA CYS A 296 3.11 11.02 4.84
C CYS A 296 2.82 10.23 3.55
N PHE A 297 3.87 9.80 2.85
CA PHE A 297 3.72 9.01 1.64
C PHE A 297 4.97 8.18 1.35
N SER A 298 4.81 7.07 0.64
CA SER A 298 5.91 6.16 0.32
C SER A 298 6.44 6.39 -1.09
N ILE A 299 7.75 6.23 -1.28
CA ILE A 299 8.45 6.31 -2.56
C ILE A 299 9.13 4.98 -2.86
N ASP A 300 8.90 4.42 -4.06
CA ASP A 300 9.72 3.33 -4.61
C ASP A 300 11.10 3.86 -4.98
N THR A 301 12.11 3.37 -4.29
CA THR A 301 13.49 3.84 -4.44
C THR A 301 14.37 2.95 -5.34
N ARG A 302 13.81 1.89 -5.96
CA ARG A 302 14.57 0.95 -6.81
C ARG A 302 15.42 1.63 -7.87
N ARG A 303 14.89 2.71 -8.47
CA ARG A 303 15.55 3.47 -9.54
C ARG A 303 16.45 4.59 -9.04
N LEU A 304 16.35 4.96 -7.77
CA LEU A 304 17.16 6.02 -7.16
C LEU A 304 18.52 5.50 -6.72
N LEU A 305 18.63 4.21 -6.43
CA LEU A 305 19.88 3.57 -6.03
C LEU A 305 20.90 3.55 -7.18
N ASN A 306 22.20 3.64 -6.83
CA ASN A 306 23.30 3.53 -7.79
C ASN A 306 24.30 2.45 -7.30
N PRO A 307 24.43 1.32 -8.03
CA PRO A 307 23.65 0.97 -9.25
C PRO A 307 22.15 0.77 -8.95
N PRO A 308 21.27 0.96 -9.96
CA PRO A 308 19.86 0.64 -9.81
C PRO A 308 19.66 -0.83 -9.45
N LEU A 309 18.62 -1.13 -8.66
CA LEU A 309 18.29 -2.52 -8.38
C LEU A 309 17.82 -3.26 -9.63
N PRO A 310 17.99 -4.58 -9.67
CA PRO A 310 17.40 -5.42 -10.71
C PRO A 310 15.92 -5.10 -10.92
N ALA A 311 15.47 -5.03 -12.18
CA ALA A 311 14.14 -4.55 -12.55
C ALA A 311 12.97 -5.32 -11.90
N ARG A 312 13.23 -6.55 -11.43
CA ARG A 312 12.24 -7.43 -10.80
C ARG A 312 12.64 -7.81 -9.37
N TYR A 313 13.33 -6.90 -8.68
CA TYR A 313 13.67 -7.10 -7.27
C TYR A 313 12.41 -7.32 -6.44
N PHE A 314 12.37 -8.47 -5.74
CA PHE A 314 11.24 -8.90 -4.92
C PHE A 314 11.57 -8.76 -3.43
N GLY A 315 11.02 -7.75 -2.79
CA GLY A 315 11.25 -7.35 -1.40
C GLY A 315 10.79 -5.91 -1.21
N ASN A 316 11.04 -5.32 -0.05
CA ASN A 316 10.73 -3.93 0.23
C ASN A 316 11.88 -3.00 -0.17
N VAL A 317 11.57 -2.00 -0.97
CA VAL A 317 12.47 -0.89 -1.33
C VAL A 317 11.70 0.44 -1.36
N ILE A 318 10.68 0.53 -0.55
CA ILE A 318 9.95 1.78 -0.33
C ILE A 318 10.53 2.51 0.87
N VAL A 319 10.50 3.85 0.82
CA VAL A 319 10.90 4.73 1.91
C VAL A 319 9.77 5.71 2.15
N ASP A 320 9.39 5.88 3.41
CA ASP A 320 8.38 6.84 3.81
C ASP A 320 8.95 8.24 3.90
N VAL A 321 8.16 9.19 3.44
CA VAL A 321 8.51 10.61 3.32
C VAL A 321 7.45 11.45 3.97
N VAL A 322 7.86 12.49 4.68
CA VAL A 322 6.96 13.36 5.42
C VAL A 322 7.09 14.79 4.94
N ALA A 323 5.99 15.37 4.49
CA ALA A 323 5.86 16.81 4.21
C ALA A 323 5.09 17.48 5.36
N TYR A 324 5.58 18.62 5.83
CA TYR A 324 5.00 19.36 6.95
C TYR A 324 4.43 20.70 6.49
N CYS A 325 3.30 21.10 7.08
CA CYS A 325 2.74 22.43 6.90
C CYS A 325 1.93 22.85 8.12
N GLN A 326 1.87 24.13 8.41
CA GLN A 326 0.89 24.69 9.33
C GLN A 326 -0.49 24.74 8.64
N VAL A 327 -1.55 24.38 9.35
CA VAL A 327 -2.90 24.29 8.77
C VAL A 327 -3.36 25.63 8.18
N GLY A 328 -3.10 26.75 8.86
CA GLY A 328 -3.43 28.08 8.36
C GLY A 328 -2.77 28.40 7.01
N GLU A 329 -1.47 28.08 6.84
CA GLU A 329 -0.79 28.21 5.54
C GLU A 329 -1.38 27.28 4.49
N LEU A 330 -1.60 26.00 4.86
CA LEU A 330 -2.12 24.97 3.98
C LEU A 330 -3.49 25.34 3.41
N LEU A 331 -4.34 25.98 4.19
CA LEU A 331 -5.72 26.30 3.82
C LEU A 331 -5.89 27.70 3.20
N SER A 332 -5.11 28.72 3.64
CA SER A 332 -5.20 30.09 3.14
C SER A 332 -4.48 30.31 1.82
N LEU A 333 -3.38 29.60 1.58
CA LEU A 333 -2.61 29.72 0.35
C LEU A 333 -3.18 28.85 -0.78
N ARG A 334 -2.70 29.06 -2.00
CA ARG A 334 -3.12 28.28 -3.19
C ARG A 334 -2.76 26.83 -3.07
N LEU A 335 -3.40 25.99 -3.88
CA LEU A 335 -3.12 24.55 -3.97
C LEU A 335 -1.65 24.25 -4.31
N SER A 336 -1.01 25.13 -5.14
CA SER A 336 0.41 25.07 -5.49
C SER A 336 1.34 25.03 -4.27
N HIS A 337 0.98 25.71 -3.16
CA HIS A 337 1.77 25.69 -1.94
C HIS A 337 1.84 24.30 -1.32
N ALA A 338 0.71 23.61 -1.18
CA ALA A 338 0.67 22.23 -0.67
C ALA A 338 1.42 21.27 -1.61
N CYS A 339 1.26 21.43 -2.95
CA CYS A 339 2.00 20.67 -3.94
C CYS A 339 3.52 20.87 -3.78
N GLN A 340 3.95 22.10 -3.51
CA GLN A 340 5.37 22.43 -3.31
C GLN A 340 5.93 21.74 -2.07
N LYS A 341 5.20 21.70 -0.94
CA LYS A 341 5.63 20.99 0.28
C LYS A 341 5.86 19.51 0.01
N ILE A 342 4.93 18.84 -0.71
CA ILE A 342 5.06 17.42 -1.10
C ILE A 342 6.27 17.21 -2.02
N ARG A 343 6.46 18.10 -3.01
CA ARG A 343 7.60 18.04 -3.94
C ARG A 343 8.94 18.23 -3.25
N GLU A 344 9.03 19.18 -2.32
CA GLU A 344 10.25 19.45 -1.55
C GLU A 344 10.65 18.26 -0.68
N ALA A 345 9.67 17.67 0.03
CA ALA A 345 9.92 16.47 0.81
C ALA A 345 10.45 15.32 -0.06
N LYS A 346 9.84 15.08 -1.22
CA LYS A 346 10.28 14.07 -2.18
C LYS A 346 11.71 14.30 -2.69
N LYS A 347 12.12 15.53 -2.95
CA LYS A 347 13.46 15.86 -3.47
C LYS A 347 14.60 15.46 -2.56
N ASN A 348 14.34 15.37 -1.25
CA ASN A 348 15.33 14.99 -0.25
C ASN A 348 15.67 13.49 -0.30
N VAL A 349 14.81 12.66 -0.91
CA VAL A 349 15.05 11.23 -1.06
C VAL A 349 15.88 11.00 -2.31
N THR A 350 17.18 10.83 -2.11
CA THR A 350 18.16 10.47 -3.13
C THR A 350 18.70 9.06 -2.93
N GLY A 351 19.47 8.52 -3.87
CA GLY A 351 20.15 7.23 -3.67
C GLY A 351 21.08 7.23 -2.46
N ASP A 352 21.79 8.33 -2.24
CA ASP A 352 22.69 8.48 -1.08
C ASP A 352 21.90 8.53 0.24
N TYR A 353 20.72 9.16 0.24
CA TYR A 353 19.83 9.15 1.40
C TYR A 353 19.39 7.72 1.74
N VAL A 354 18.99 6.94 0.74
CA VAL A 354 18.53 5.54 0.94
C VAL A 354 19.68 4.68 1.46
N TRP A 355 20.89 4.80 0.89
CA TRP A 355 22.04 4.07 1.38
C TRP A 355 22.42 4.46 2.81
N SER A 356 22.39 5.75 3.15
CA SER A 356 22.65 6.23 4.51
C SER A 356 21.61 5.71 5.51
N MET A 357 20.34 5.58 5.09
CA MET A 357 19.28 4.99 5.90
C MET A 357 19.55 3.50 6.16
N ILE A 358 19.92 2.73 5.12
CA ILE A 358 20.27 1.31 5.26
C ILE A 358 21.47 1.14 6.21
N GLU A 359 22.52 1.94 6.06
CA GLU A 359 23.69 1.93 6.93
C GLU A 359 23.33 2.26 8.40
N PHE A 360 22.46 3.26 8.59
CA PHE A 360 21.95 3.61 9.92
C PHE A 360 21.20 2.44 10.56
N LEU A 361 20.30 1.78 9.82
CA LEU A 361 19.54 0.63 10.31
C LEU A 361 20.47 -0.56 10.64
N GLN A 362 21.48 -0.82 9.79
CA GLN A 362 22.50 -1.85 10.06
C GLN A 362 23.31 -1.56 11.32
N ALA A 363 23.73 -0.30 11.50
CA ALA A 363 24.49 0.10 12.70
C ALA A 363 23.63 -0.06 13.97
N ARG A 364 22.36 0.33 13.92
CA ARG A 364 21.40 0.17 15.01
C ARG A 364 21.20 -1.29 15.41
N ARG A 365 21.10 -2.18 14.44
CA ARG A 365 20.98 -3.62 14.66
C ARG A 365 22.22 -4.22 15.34
N ARG A 366 23.43 -3.78 14.94
CA ARG A 366 24.69 -4.26 15.50
C ARG A 366 24.97 -3.74 16.92
N PHE A 367 24.44 -2.56 17.26
CA PHE A 367 24.71 -1.87 18.53
C PHE A 367 23.42 -1.38 19.20
N PRO A 368 22.49 -2.28 19.59
CA PRO A 368 21.17 -1.87 20.09
C PRO A 368 21.24 -1.01 21.36
N LYS A 369 22.21 -1.24 22.26
CA LYS A 369 22.35 -0.51 23.54
C LYS A 369 22.79 0.95 23.38
N SER A 370 23.53 1.31 22.33
CA SER A 370 23.97 2.69 22.10
C SER A 370 22.84 3.59 21.54
N CYS A 371 21.74 3.00 21.10
CA CYS A 371 20.57 3.72 20.56
C CYS A 371 19.47 3.92 21.59
N GLU A 372 19.42 3.13 22.67
CA GLU A 372 18.42 3.27 23.76
C GLU A 372 18.53 4.62 24.49
N GLU A 373 19.75 5.20 24.60
CA GLU A 373 19.97 6.53 25.19
C GLU A 373 19.42 7.69 24.34
N GLN A 374 19.07 7.45 23.06
CA GLN A 374 18.51 8.46 22.14
C GLN A 374 16.99 8.33 21.92
N GLY A 375 16.30 7.53 22.71
CA GLY A 375 14.86 7.61 22.91
C GLY A 375 13.97 7.11 21.77
N SER A 376 14.42 6.17 20.93
CA SER A 376 13.58 5.72 19.81
C SER A 376 13.63 4.20 19.59
N LYS A 377 12.66 3.51 20.15
CA LYS A 377 12.20 2.25 19.58
C LYS A 377 11.38 2.61 18.33
N VAL A 378 11.80 2.20 17.13
CA VAL A 378 10.89 2.15 15.96
C VAL A 378 9.95 0.99 16.25
N SER A 379 8.86 1.28 16.92
CA SER A 379 7.82 0.32 17.23
C SER A 379 6.76 0.34 16.13
N ILE A 380 6.03 -0.75 16.01
CA ILE A 380 4.79 -0.84 15.22
C ILE A 380 3.84 0.34 15.56
N GLU A 381 3.90 0.85 16.81
CA GLU A 381 3.15 2.02 17.27
C GLU A 381 3.50 3.31 16.51
N GLU A 382 4.75 3.51 16.03
CA GLU A 382 5.12 4.70 15.25
C GLU A 382 4.51 4.69 13.84
N GLY A 383 4.39 3.54 13.19
CA GLY A 383 3.67 3.40 11.93
C GLY A 383 2.18 3.76 12.07
N PHE A 384 1.55 3.39 13.17
CA PHE A 384 0.19 3.76 13.52
C PHE A 384 0.02 5.27 13.75
N MET A 385 1.01 5.94 14.31
CA MET A 385 0.97 7.38 14.56
C MET A 385 1.03 8.22 13.27
N MET A 386 1.51 7.64 12.16
CA MET A 386 1.67 8.38 10.90
C MET A 386 0.32 8.82 10.29
N SER A 387 -0.75 8.06 10.46
CA SER A 387 -2.07 8.36 9.91
C SER A 387 -2.99 9.09 10.89
N ALA A 388 -2.73 8.99 12.20
CA ALA A 388 -3.58 9.62 13.20
C ALA A 388 -3.61 11.15 13.07
N SER A 389 -4.81 11.73 13.30
CA SER A 389 -4.97 13.20 13.34
C SER A 389 -3.88 13.86 14.21
N PRO A 390 -3.24 14.93 13.75
CA PRO A 390 -3.56 15.81 12.61
C PRO A 390 -2.98 15.37 11.25
N ASN A 391 -2.38 14.19 11.16
CA ASN A 391 -1.63 13.71 10.00
C ASN A 391 -2.49 12.86 9.06
N ILE A 392 -2.00 12.61 7.85
CA ILE A 392 -2.55 11.60 6.92
C ILE A 392 -1.42 10.82 6.26
N VAL A 393 -1.69 9.55 5.95
CA VAL A 393 -0.82 8.71 5.11
C VAL A 393 -1.48 8.48 3.77
N VAL A 394 -0.78 8.77 2.69
CA VAL A 394 -1.30 8.63 1.33
C VAL A 394 -0.42 7.70 0.52
N THR A 395 -0.92 6.51 0.26
CA THR A 395 -0.28 5.52 -0.61
C THR A 395 -0.81 5.66 -2.03
N SER A 396 0.07 5.64 -3.03
CA SER A 396 -0.34 5.76 -4.43
C SER A 396 -0.16 4.44 -5.18
N TRP A 397 -1.27 3.87 -5.65
CA TRP A 397 -1.27 2.71 -6.54
C TRP A 397 -1.46 3.10 -8.02
N LEU A 398 -1.42 4.39 -8.36
CA LEU A 398 -1.64 4.90 -9.72
C LEU A 398 -0.74 4.24 -10.77
N ASN A 399 0.49 3.89 -10.40
CA ASN A 399 1.48 3.30 -11.29
C ASN A 399 1.72 1.81 -11.02
N LEU A 400 0.98 1.20 -10.09
CA LEU A 400 1.10 -0.23 -9.82
C LEU A 400 0.18 -1.01 -10.76
N PRO A 401 0.70 -2.05 -11.46
CA PRO A 401 -0.10 -2.86 -12.37
C PRO A 401 -0.99 -3.86 -11.62
N MET A 402 -1.77 -3.38 -10.64
CA MET A 402 -2.72 -4.19 -9.87
C MET A 402 -4.10 -4.24 -10.52
N ARG A 403 -4.32 -3.41 -11.57
CA ARG A 403 -5.55 -3.37 -12.36
C ARG A 403 -5.39 -4.09 -13.70
N GLY A 404 -6.53 -4.53 -14.24
CA GLY A 404 -6.58 -5.24 -15.50
C GLY A 404 -6.05 -6.66 -15.40
N VAL A 405 -6.10 -7.24 -14.19
CA VAL A 405 -5.60 -8.59 -13.91
C VAL A 405 -6.54 -9.61 -14.53
N ASN A 406 -6.10 -10.26 -15.61
CA ASN A 406 -6.88 -11.23 -16.36
C ASN A 406 -6.30 -12.65 -16.20
N PHE A 407 -7.02 -13.51 -15.49
CA PHE A 407 -6.66 -14.92 -15.30
C PHE A 407 -7.17 -15.85 -16.41
N GLY A 408 -7.75 -15.32 -17.49
CA GLY A 408 -8.28 -16.09 -18.61
C GLY A 408 -9.81 -15.97 -18.82
N TRP A 409 -10.49 -15.24 -17.94
CA TRP A 409 -11.94 -15.00 -18.02
C TRP A 409 -12.31 -13.53 -18.13
N GLY A 410 -11.38 -12.66 -18.42
CA GLY A 410 -11.58 -11.22 -18.52
C GLY A 410 -10.96 -10.45 -17.38
N LYS A 411 -11.04 -9.12 -17.47
CA LYS A 411 -10.55 -8.21 -16.43
C LYS A 411 -11.58 -8.11 -15.30
N GLU A 412 -11.07 -7.74 -14.13
CA GLU A 412 -11.93 -7.39 -13.00
C GLU A 412 -12.83 -6.18 -13.31
N ILE A 413 -14.02 -6.16 -12.74
CA ILE A 413 -14.93 -5.02 -12.80
C ILE A 413 -14.63 -3.98 -11.71
N HIS A 414 -14.05 -4.44 -10.59
CA HIS A 414 -13.57 -3.60 -9.51
C HIS A 414 -12.32 -4.19 -8.89
N MET A 415 -11.39 -3.30 -8.47
CA MET A 415 -10.21 -3.62 -7.69
C MET A 415 -9.95 -2.52 -6.68
N GLY A 416 -9.62 -2.90 -5.45
CA GLY A 416 -9.23 -1.96 -4.41
C GLY A 416 -8.71 -2.65 -3.15
N PRO A 417 -8.19 -1.87 -2.17
CA PRO A 417 -7.91 -2.39 -0.85
C PRO A 417 -9.20 -2.94 -0.24
N ALA A 418 -9.10 -3.97 0.59
CA ALA A 418 -10.29 -4.59 1.17
C ALA A 418 -10.77 -3.89 2.45
N ASN A 419 -9.87 -3.19 3.13
CA ASN A 419 -10.21 -2.39 4.31
C ASN A 419 -9.22 -1.23 4.50
N HIS A 420 -9.62 -0.25 5.30
CA HIS A 420 -8.78 0.77 5.90
C HIS A 420 -9.02 0.75 7.41
N CYS A 421 -7.99 0.43 8.17
CA CYS A 421 -8.13 0.23 9.60
C CYS A 421 -7.88 1.50 10.42
N PHE A 422 -7.36 2.58 9.80
CA PHE A 422 -6.84 3.73 10.51
C PHE A 422 -7.42 5.05 10.01
N ASP A 423 -7.62 6.00 10.95
CA ASP A 423 -7.99 7.37 10.65
C ASP A 423 -6.87 8.07 9.86
N GLY A 424 -7.17 8.56 8.67
CA GLY A 424 -6.22 9.25 7.80
C GLY A 424 -5.38 8.31 6.90
N ASP A 425 -5.70 7.02 6.84
CA ASP A 425 -5.13 6.11 5.86
C ASP A 425 -5.87 6.24 4.51
N ILE A 426 -5.15 6.58 3.45
CA ILE A 426 -5.70 6.92 2.15
C ILE A 426 -4.92 6.24 1.03
N VAL A 427 -5.64 5.63 0.09
CA VAL A 427 -5.03 5.02 -1.10
C VAL A 427 -5.55 5.68 -2.37
N ILE A 428 -4.65 6.20 -3.20
CA ILE A 428 -4.98 6.75 -4.52
C ILE A 428 -4.89 5.62 -5.55
N LEU A 429 -5.99 5.34 -6.22
CA LEU A 429 -6.18 4.24 -7.16
C LEU A 429 -6.33 4.75 -8.60
N PRO A 430 -5.89 3.98 -9.61
CA PRO A 430 -6.20 4.29 -11.00
C PRO A 430 -7.70 4.12 -11.26
N SER A 431 -8.19 4.81 -12.29
CA SER A 431 -9.58 4.73 -12.75
C SER A 431 -10.07 3.29 -12.94
N PRO A 432 -11.28 2.95 -12.47
CA PRO A 432 -11.90 1.67 -12.78
C PRO A 432 -12.15 1.46 -14.28
N VAL A 433 -12.36 2.51 -15.02
CA VAL A 433 -12.70 2.45 -16.45
C VAL A 433 -11.54 2.84 -17.37
N GLY A 434 -10.36 3.19 -16.80
CA GLY A 434 -9.18 3.51 -17.59
C GLY A 434 -9.22 4.88 -18.31
N ASP A 435 -10.11 5.78 -17.87
CA ASP A 435 -10.38 7.10 -18.48
C ASP A 435 -9.55 8.24 -17.88
N GLU A 436 -8.48 7.92 -17.15
CA GLU A 436 -7.63 8.87 -16.41
C GLU A 436 -8.30 9.56 -15.21
N SER A 437 -9.52 9.17 -14.83
CA SER A 437 -10.09 9.52 -13.53
C SER A 437 -9.26 8.90 -12.40
N VAL A 438 -9.48 9.34 -11.17
CA VAL A 438 -8.75 8.87 -9.98
C VAL A 438 -9.76 8.47 -8.93
N ALA A 439 -9.66 7.26 -8.43
CA ALA A 439 -10.38 6.83 -7.24
C ALA A 439 -9.50 7.03 -6.00
N VAL A 440 -10.10 7.47 -4.90
CA VAL A 440 -9.42 7.71 -3.62
C VAL A 440 -10.17 6.93 -2.55
N ALA A 441 -9.57 5.86 -2.08
CA ALA A 441 -10.07 5.09 -0.95
C ALA A 441 -9.60 5.77 0.35
N VAL A 442 -10.54 6.15 1.21
CA VAL A 442 -10.31 6.99 2.37
C VAL A 442 -10.83 6.33 3.62
N GLY A 443 -9.97 6.13 4.62
CA GLY A 443 -10.32 5.77 5.98
C GLY A 443 -10.31 7.03 6.86
N LEU A 444 -11.45 7.41 7.43
CA LEU A 444 -11.57 8.53 8.37
C LEU A 444 -12.59 8.20 9.45
N GLN A 445 -12.46 8.86 10.61
CA GLN A 445 -13.50 8.78 11.63
C GLN A 445 -14.87 9.14 11.04
N VAL A 446 -15.90 8.40 11.41
CA VAL A 446 -17.29 8.59 10.93
C VAL A 446 -17.72 10.06 11.02
N THR A 447 -17.33 10.76 12.09
CA THR A 447 -17.65 12.19 12.32
C THR A 447 -17.04 13.12 11.28
N HIS A 448 -15.96 12.75 10.61
CA HIS A 448 -15.23 13.56 9.64
C HIS A 448 -15.54 13.20 8.19
N MET A 449 -16.00 11.97 7.91
CA MET A 449 -16.13 11.44 6.56
C MET A 449 -17.08 12.26 5.68
N GLU A 450 -18.26 12.67 6.18
CA GLU A 450 -19.22 13.43 5.37
C GLU A 450 -18.71 14.85 5.08
N LYS A 451 -18.02 15.49 6.04
CA LYS A 451 -17.37 16.79 5.83
C LYS A 451 -16.24 16.66 4.79
N PHE A 452 -15.44 15.60 4.90
CA PHE A 452 -14.36 15.31 3.93
C PHE A 452 -14.93 15.17 2.51
N LYS A 453 -15.96 14.34 2.33
CA LYS A 453 -16.63 14.13 1.05
C LYS A 453 -17.14 15.44 0.47
N LYS A 454 -17.75 16.30 1.30
CA LYS A 454 -18.22 17.61 0.87
C LYS A 454 -17.06 18.46 0.34
N PHE A 455 -16.01 18.68 1.13
CA PHE A 455 -14.87 19.51 0.71
C PHE A 455 -14.13 18.91 -0.50
N PHE A 456 -14.10 17.57 -0.61
CA PHE A 456 -13.45 16.88 -1.71
C PHE A 456 -14.06 17.23 -3.07
N TYR A 457 -15.36 17.48 -3.13
CA TYR A 457 -16.06 17.87 -4.36
C TYR A 457 -16.25 19.38 -4.49
N ASP A 458 -16.68 20.07 -3.42
CA ASP A 458 -16.98 21.50 -3.45
C ASP A 458 -15.74 22.32 -3.85
N ASP A 459 -14.57 22.00 -3.33
CA ASP A 459 -13.34 22.71 -3.67
C ASP A 459 -13.00 22.61 -5.17
N VAL A 460 -13.33 21.48 -5.81
CA VAL A 460 -13.12 21.32 -7.26
C VAL A 460 -14.17 22.06 -8.07
N GLU A 461 -15.43 22.06 -7.62
CA GLU A 461 -16.53 22.79 -8.29
C GLU A 461 -16.37 24.30 -8.24
N MET A 462 -15.79 24.84 -7.15
CA MET A 462 -15.45 26.28 -7.07
C MET A 462 -14.52 26.73 -8.20
N PHE A 463 -13.58 25.87 -8.66
CA PHE A 463 -12.73 26.19 -9.80
C PHE A 463 -13.51 26.25 -11.13
N LEU A 464 -14.66 25.57 -11.23
CA LEU A 464 -15.57 25.69 -12.39
C LEU A 464 -16.27 27.04 -12.43
N LEU A 465 -16.76 27.53 -11.28
CA LEU A 465 -17.54 28.78 -11.17
C LEU A 465 -16.67 30.03 -11.34
N CYS A 466 -15.39 30.01 -10.98
CA CYS A 466 -14.45 31.11 -11.16
C CYS A 466 -13.98 31.32 -12.62
N ARG A 467 -14.43 30.51 -13.58
CA ARG A 467 -14.07 30.60 -15.01
C ARG A 467 -15.21 31.05 -15.91
N ILE A 468 -16.40 31.25 -15.38
CA ILE A 468 -17.54 31.88 -16.04
C ILE A 468 -17.58 33.39 -15.68
#